data_406cc973a2b6e25d3a948b685bf97a87
#
_entry.id   406cc973a2b6e25d3a948b685bf97a87
#
_cell.length_a   1.000
_cell.length_b   1.000
_cell.length_c   1.000
_cell.angle_alpha   90.00
_cell.angle_beta   90.00
_cell.angle_gamma   90.00
#
_symmetry.space_group_name_H-M   'P 1'
#
loop_
_entity.id
_entity.type
_entity.pdbx_description
1 polymer ?
#
loop_
_entity_poly.entity_id
_entity_poly.type
_entity_poly.pdbx_seq_one_letter_code
_entity_poly.pdbx_strand_id
1 'polypeptide(L)'
;MFGFIVTLIVGIVLVFLGISNTKGNISSLHSYHTKRVKDEDRLPFGKKVGIGVIIIGCDIIVYSLLSIITLITNQPLYTTIGNVILVLGLAVGFVFIFYALFKYNKGIF
;
A
#
# COMPACT_ATOMS: atom_id res chain seq x y z
N MET A 1 21.55 2.79 5.57
CA MET A 1 21.24 1.36 5.44
C MET A 1 20.12 0.95 6.38
N PHE A 2 20.21 1.26 7.66
CA PHE A 2 19.17 0.87 8.62
C PHE A 2 17.78 1.38 8.24
N GLY A 3 17.67 2.66 7.80
CA GLY A 3 16.38 3.22 7.40
C GLY A 3 15.75 2.49 6.21
N PHE A 4 16.56 2.00 5.27
CA PHE A 4 16.05 1.26 4.12
C PHE A 4 15.64 -0.16 4.49
N ILE A 5 16.26 -0.75 5.50
CA ILE A 5 15.83 -2.05 6.02
C ILE A 5 14.47 -1.90 6.71
N VAL A 6 14.26 -0.83 7.48
CA VAL A 6 12.97 -0.55 8.12
C VAL A 6 11.87 -0.36 7.07
N THR A 7 12.13 0.42 6.01
CA THR A 7 11.13 0.63 4.95
C THR A 7 10.84 -0.67 4.20
N LEU A 8 11.85 -1.53 4.01
CA LEU A 8 11.65 -2.83 3.39
C LEU A 8 10.70 -3.69 4.22
N ILE A 9 10.91 -3.73 5.54
CA ILE A 9 10.04 -4.48 6.45
C ILE A 9 8.61 -3.92 6.40
N VAL A 10 8.46 -2.60 6.43
CA VAL A 10 7.14 -1.96 6.33
C VAL A 10 6.43 -2.36 5.04
N GLY A 11 7.16 -2.35 3.91
CA GLY A 11 6.59 -2.77 2.64
C GLY A 11 6.11 -4.22 2.65
N ILE A 12 6.89 -5.12 3.23
CA ILE A 12 6.52 -6.53 3.35
C ILE A 12 5.24 -6.67 4.21
N VAL A 13 5.18 -5.99 5.34
CA VAL A 13 4.01 -6.01 6.23
C VAL A 13 2.77 -5.51 5.48
N LEU A 14 2.90 -4.43 4.72
CA LEU A 14 1.78 -3.89 3.94
C LEU A 14 1.29 -4.89 2.90
N VAL A 15 2.18 -5.60 2.23
CA VAL A 15 1.78 -6.63 1.26
C VAL A 15 0.95 -7.72 1.93
N PHE A 16 1.39 -8.21 3.10
CA PHE A 16 0.62 -9.22 3.83
C PHE A 16 -0.74 -8.70 4.28
N LEU A 17 -0.80 -7.47 4.80
CA LEU A 17 -2.07 -6.84 5.19
C LEU A 17 -3.00 -6.69 3.98
N GLY A 18 -2.45 -6.26 2.85
CA GLY A 18 -3.23 -6.12 1.62
C GLY A 18 -3.80 -7.44 1.14
N ILE A 19 -3.02 -8.52 1.19
CA ILE A 19 -3.50 -9.86 0.83
C ILE A 19 -4.66 -10.27 1.74
N SER A 20 -4.52 -10.03 3.06
CA SER A 20 -5.59 -10.31 4.02
C SER A 20 -6.85 -9.52 3.68
N ASN A 21 -6.71 -8.23 3.34
CA ASN A 21 -7.84 -7.40 2.96
C ASN A 21 -8.55 -7.92 1.70
N THR A 22 -7.80 -8.43 0.72
CA THR A 22 -8.41 -8.95 -0.52
C THR A 22 -9.25 -10.19 -0.25
N LYS A 23 -9.02 -10.88 0.86
CA LYS A 23 -9.80 -12.04 1.27
C LYS A 23 -11.05 -11.67 2.08
N GLY A 24 -11.33 -10.37 2.20
CA GLY A 24 -12.49 -9.87 2.94
C GLY A 24 -12.22 -9.53 4.39
N ASN A 25 -10.98 -9.72 4.87
CA ASN A 25 -10.61 -9.36 6.23
C ASN A 25 -10.27 -7.87 6.28
N ILE A 26 -11.17 -7.07 6.85
CA ILE A 26 -10.99 -5.63 6.98
C ILE A 26 -10.79 -5.20 8.44
N SER A 27 -10.52 -6.16 9.33
CA SER A 27 -10.32 -5.87 10.75
C SER A 27 -9.09 -5.01 11.03
N SER A 28 -8.11 -5.01 10.11
CA SER A 28 -6.91 -4.17 10.21
C SER A 28 -7.19 -2.69 9.89
N LEU A 29 -8.35 -2.38 9.32
CA LEU A 29 -8.71 -1.01 8.97
C LEU A 29 -9.36 -0.32 10.17
N HIS A 30 -9.23 1.00 10.23
CA HIS A 30 -9.87 1.79 11.27
C HIS A 30 -11.38 1.59 11.23
N SER A 31 -12.03 1.41 12.40
CA SER A 31 -13.46 1.14 12.45
C SER A 31 -14.29 2.25 11.82
N TYR A 32 -13.89 3.51 11.95
CA TYR A 32 -14.66 4.60 11.35
C TYR A 32 -14.52 4.66 9.82
N HIS A 33 -13.52 3.96 9.25
CA HIS A 33 -13.41 3.82 7.80
C HIS A 33 -14.27 2.70 7.24
N THR A 34 -14.75 1.80 8.10
CA THR A 34 -15.47 0.60 7.66
C THR A 34 -16.90 0.52 8.21
N LYS A 35 -17.28 1.43 9.11
CA LYS A 35 -18.57 1.32 9.83
C LYS A 35 -19.80 1.40 8.92
N ARG A 36 -19.66 1.99 7.73
CA ARG A 36 -20.74 2.12 6.76
C ARG A 36 -20.71 1.06 5.67
N VAL A 37 -19.73 0.16 5.71
CA VAL A 37 -19.61 -0.91 4.73
C VAL A 37 -20.59 -2.01 5.12
N LYS A 38 -21.50 -2.36 4.22
CA LYS A 38 -22.46 -3.44 4.44
C LYS A 38 -21.75 -4.78 4.39
N ASP A 39 -22.28 -5.80 5.09
CA ASP A 39 -21.69 -7.14 5.07
C ASP A 39 -21.56 -7.69 3.67
N GLU A 40 -22.54 -7.46 2.80
CA GLU A 40 -22.49 -7.89 1.39
C GLU A 40 -21.39 -7.22 0.58
N ASP A 41 -20.94 -6.02 1.01
CA ASP A 41 -19.91 -5.25 0.34
C ASP A 41 -18.51 -5.50 0.92
N ARG A 42 -18.43 -6.29 2.00
CA ARG A 42 -17.17 -6.50 2.72
C ARG A 42 -16.07 -7.06 1.82
N LEU A 43 -16.38 -8.08 1.03
CA LEU A 43 -15.40 -8.70 0.15
C LEU A 43 -14.94 -7.76 -0.98
N PRO A 44 -15.85 -7.15 -1.77
CA PRO A 44 -15.42 -6.22 -2.81
C PRO A 44 -14.72 -4.98 -2.24
N PHE A 45 -15.16 -4.46 -1.09
CA PHE A 45 -14.48 -3.35 -0.42
C PHE A 45 -13.06 -3.75 -0.02
N GLY A 46 -12.91 -4.86 0.69
CA GLY A 46 -11.61 -5.36 1.13
C GLY A 46 -10.69 -5.66 -0.05
N LYS A 47 -11.23 -6.20 -1.14
CA LYS A 47 -10.46 -6.48 -2.35
C LYS A 47 -9.86 -5.21 -2.95
N LYS A 48 -10.65 -4.14 -3.06
CA LYS A 48 -10.15 -2.87 -3.61
C LYS A 48 -9.13 -2.21 -2.70
N VAL A 49 -9.40 -2.16 -1.41
CA VAL A 49 -8.45 -1.61 -0.43
C VAL A 49 -7.18 -2.46 -0.43
N GLY A 50 -7.33 -3.79 -0.44
CA GLY A 50 -6.20 -4.71 -0.42
C GLY A 50 -5.29 -4.53 -1.64
N ILE A 51 -5.87 -4.38 -2.83
CA ILE A 51 -5.09 -4.11 -4.04
C ILE A 51 -4.28 -2.83 -3.88
N GLY A 52 -4.91 -1.76 -3.37
CA GLY A 52 -4.22 -0.49 -3.12
C GLY A 52 -3.08 -0.63 -2.13
N VAL A 53 -3.30 -1.35 -1.03
CA VAL A 53 -2.28 -1.59 0.00
C VAL A 53 -1.14 -2.44 -0.56
N ILE A 54 -1.43 -3.46 -1.36
CA ILE A 54 -0.41 -4.30 -2.00
C ILE A 54 0.44 -3.45 -2.95
N ILE A 55 -0.18 -2.60 -3.77
CA ILE A 55 0.54 -1.72 -4.68
C ILE A 55 1.49 -0.81 -3.89
N ILE A 56 1.02 -0.20 -2.81
CA ILE A 56 1.85 0.66 -1.96
C ILE A 56 2.98 -0.14 -1.33
N GLY A 57 2.69 -1.34 -0.81
CA GLY A 57 3.71 -2.19 -0.19
C GLY A 57 4.79 -2.61 -1.18
N CYS A 58 4.41 -3.08 -2.36
CA CYS A 58 5.37 -3.44 -3.39
C CYS A 58 6.21 -2.24 -3.84
N ASP A 59 5.57 -1.07 -3.94
CA ASP A 59 6.24 0.16 -4.32
C ASP A 59 7.32 0.56 -3.31
N ILE A 60 7.00 0.44 -2.02
CA ILE A 60 7.95 0.71 -0.94
C ILE A 60 9.11 -0.29 -0.98
N ILE A 61 8.82 -1.57 -1.25
CA ILE A 61 9.86 -2.60 -1.37
C ILE A 61 10.81 -2.27 -2.51
N VAL A 62 10.29 -1.92 -3.69
CA VAL A 62 11.12 -1.54 -4.84
C VAL A 62 11.97 -0.32 -4.51
N TYR A 63 11.38 0.69 -3.89
CA TYR A 63 12.12 1.89 -3.47
C TYR A 63 13.27 1.52 -2.53
N SER A 64 13.01 0.66 -1.54
CA SER A 64 14.02 0.24 -0.57
C SER A 64 15.17 -0.49 -1.23
N LEU A 65 14.86 -1.42 -2.15
CA LEU A 65 15.89 -2.18 -2.86
C LEU A 65 16.74 -1.27 -3.74
N LEU A 66 16.13 -0.34 -4.48
CA LEU A 66 16.88 0.61 -5.31
C LEU A 66 17.75 1.52 -4.46
N SER A 67 17.28 1.94 -3.29
CA SER A 67 18.06 2.77 -2.37
C SER A 67 19.27 2.01 -1.82
N ILE A 68 19.10 0.73 -1.51
CA ILE A 68 20.22 -0.12 -1.09
C ILE A 68 21.24 -0.29 -2.20
N ILE A 69 20.81 -0.47 -3.45
CA ILE A 69 21.70 -0.55 -4.60
C ILE A 69 22.49 0.76 -4.74
N THR A 70 21.85 1.91 -4.54
CA THR A 70 22.53 3.20 -4.54
C THR A 70 23.67 3.24 -3.52
N LEU A 71 23.44 2.74 -2.30
CA LEU A 71 24.48 2.72 -1.27
C LEU A 71 25.64 1.82 -1.64
N ILE A 72 25.38 0.70 -2.30
CA ILE A 72 26.42 -0.26 -2.70
C ILE A 72 27.23 0.27 -3.89
N THR A 73 26.56 0.87 -4.87
CA THR A 73 27.17 1.26 -6.15
C THR A 73 27.61 2.73 -6.18
N ASN A 74 27.15 3.55 -5.22
CA ASN A 74 27.33 5.01 -5.21
C ASN A 74 26.77 5.68 -6.46
N GLN A 75 25.73 5.09 -7.08
CA GLN A 75 25.07 5.64 -8.25
C GLN A 75 23.72 6.24 -7.84
N PRO A 76 23.60 7.57 -7.75
CA PRO A 76 22.34 8.20 -7.28
C PRO A 76 21.16 7.98 -8.23
N LEU A 77 21.43 7.55 -9.47
CA LEU A 77 20.37 7.28 -10.44
C LEU A 77 19.33 6.28 -9.90
N TYR A 78 19.77 5.24 -9.19
CA TYR A 78 18.85 4.23 -8.65
C TYR A 78 17.87 4.83 -7.65
N THR A 79 18.34 5.74 -6.78
CA THR A 79 17.44 6.43 -5.84
C THR A 79 16.47 7.35 -6.58
N THR A 80 16.93 8.04 -7.62
CA THR A 80 16.08 8.91 -8.43
C THR A 80 14.97 8.11 -9.10
N ILE A 81 15.29 6.96 -9.69
CA ILE A 81 14.31 6.06 -10.30
C ILE A 81 13.32 5.58 -9.21
N GLY A 82 13.83 5.18 -8.04
CA GLY A 82 13.01 4.75 -6.92
C GLY A 82 12.03 5.81 -6.46
N ASN A 83 12.47 7.08 -6.39
CA ASN A 83 11.59 8.18 -6.00
C ASN A 83 10.43 8.38 -6.98
N VAL A 84 10.70 8.30 -8.29
CA VAL A 84 9.67 8.42 -9.31
C VAL A 84 8.67 7.26 -9.19
N ILE A 85 9.16 6.04 -9.08
CA ILE A 85 8.32 4.86 -8.91
C ILE A 85 7.48 4.98 -7.63
N LEU A 86 8.08 5.45 -6.54
CA LEU A 86 7.38 5.60 -5.25
C LEU A 86 6.20 6.56 -5.38
N VAL A 87 6.41 7.73 -5.98
CA VAL A 87 5.34 8.72 -6.14
C VAL A 87 4.21 8.17 -7.00
N LEU A 88 4.54 7.54 -8.13
CA LEU A 88 3.53 6.98 -9.04
C LEU A 88 2.76 5.84 -8.38
N GLY A 89 3.45 4.94 -7.70
CA GLY A 89 2.81 3.81 -7.03
C GLY A 89 1.91 4.25 -5.88
N LEU A 90 2.35 5.24 -5.10
CA LEU A 90 1.52 5.79 -4.04
C LEU A 90 0.24 6.41 -4.61
N ALA A 91 0.36 7.15 -5.70
CA ALA A 91 -0.81 7.76 -6.35
C ALA A 91 -1.82 6.69 -6.78
N VAL A 92 -1.35 5.64 -7.46
CA VAL A 92 -2.22 4.54 -7.92
C VAL A 92 -2.84 3.81 -6.74
N GLY A 93 -2.05 3.48 -5.71
CA GLY A 93 -2.54 2.78 -4.52
C GLY A 93 -3.61 3.57 -3.80
N PHE A 94 -3.41 4.87 -3.60
CA PHE A 94 -4.41 5.72 -2.95
C PHE A 94 -5.67 5.86 -3.77
N VAL A 95 -5.58 5.88 -5.11
CA VAL A 95 -6.78 5.90 -5.96
C VAL A 95 -7.65 4.67 -5.67
N PHE A 96 -7.07 3.47 -5.60
CA PHE A 96 -7.82 2.26 -5.26
C PHE A 96 -8.46 2.35 -3.88
N ILE A 97 -7.71 2.83 -2.88
CA ILE A 97 -8.20 2.90 -1.51
C ILE A 97 -9.35 3.92 -1.40
N PHE A 98 -9.18 5.12 -1.95
CA PHE A 98 -10.22 6.15 -1.88
C PHE A 98 -11.45 5.77 -2.71
N TYR A 99 -11.27 5.12 -3.84
CA TYR A 99 -12.39 4.60 -4.62
C TYR A 99 -13.24 3.65 -3.77
N ALA A 100 -12.60 2.73 -3.07
CA ALA A 100 -13.30 1.79 -2.20
C ALA A 100 -14.01 2.50 -1.06
N LEU A 101 -13.34 3.46 -0.41
CA LEU A 101 -13.95 4.22 0.69
C LEU A 101 -15.19 4.97 0.23
N PHE A 102 -15.12 5.66 -0.89
CA PHE A 102 -16.26 6.45 -1.38
C PHE A 102 -17.39 5.56 -1.91
N LYS A 103 -17.05 4.45 -2.56
CA LYS A 103 -18.07 3.56 -3.14
C LYS A 103 -18.78 2.73 -2.08
N TYR A 104 -18.04 2.11 -1.16
CA TYR A 104 -18.60 1.12 -0.23
C TYR A 104 -18.82 1.67 1.17
N ASN A 105 -17.97 2.55 1.65
CA ASN A 105 -18.13 3.15 2.98
C ASN A 105 -18.84 4.51 2.94
N LYS A 106 -19.18 5.01 1.75
CA LYS A 106 -19.87 6.30 1.56
C LYS A 106 -19.06 7.49 2.06
N GLY A 107 -17.73 7.39 2.02
CA GLY A 107 -16.82 8.44 2.45
C GLY A 107 -15.70 7.88 3.30
N ILE A 108 -14.85 8.79 3.81
CA ILE A 108 -13.69 8.40 4.61
C ILE A 108 -14.10 7.89 5.99
N PHE A 109 -15.23 8.38 6.53
CA PHE A 109 -15.70 7.98 7.85
C PHE A 109 -16.96 7.14 7.77
#